data_4ca8ebca60898d35f2708598de20427c
#
_entry.id   4ca8ebca60898d35f2708598de20427c
#
_cell.length_a   1.000
_cell.length_b   1.000
_cell.length_c   1.000
_cell.angle_alpha   90.00
_cell.angle_beta   90.00
_cell.angle_gamma   90.00
#
_symmetry.space_group_name_H-M   'P 1'
#
loop_
_entity.id
_entity.type
_entity.pdbx_description
1 polymer ?
#
loop_
_entity_poly.entity_id
_entity_poly.type
_entity_poly.pdbx_seq_one_letter_code
_entity_poly.pdbx_strand_id
1 'polypeptide(L)'
;MAWKQWLVSAAVGAAVVYAIRSASKPPLLAPEKALAMAKAALGGSRAIRGSWIQSAPERYEKDGLTYTVYRGGVCRHDRDDEFFVNAYTGAIIEIRPL
;
A
#
# COMPACT_ATOMS: atom_id res chain seq x y z
N MET A 1 21.16 13.91 -9.55
CA MET A 1 20.21 14.74 -8.87
C MET A 1 19.08 13.93 -8.30
N ALA A 2 18.77 14.22 -7.07
CA ALA A 2 17.69 13.48 -6.40
C ALA A 2 16.36 13.66 -7.11
N TRP A 3 16.16 14.78 -7.75
CA TRP A 3 14.90 15.03 -8.41
C TRP A 3 14.64 14.07 -9.58
N LYS A 4 15.67 13.47 -10.12
CA LYS A 4 15.46 12.49 -11.19
C LYS A 4 14.81 11.22 -10.67
N GLN A 5 15.24 10.75 -9.52
CA GLN A 5 14.59 9.61 -8.90
C GLN A 5 13.18 9.97 -8.52
N TRP A 6 13.02 11.17 -8.03
CA TRP A 6 11.72 11.67 -7.70
C TRP A 6 10.82 11.69 -8.92
N LEU A 7 11.36 12.10 -10.07
CA LEU A 7 10.58 12.14 -11.31
C LEU A 7 10.14 10.77 -11.74
N VAL A 8 10.99 9.77 -11.58
CA VAL A 8 10.60 8.41 -11.94
C VAL A 8 9.41 7.97 -11.10
N SER A 9 9.48 8.19 -9.80
CA SER A 9 8.36 7.85 -8.93
C SER A 9 7.13 8.66 -9.28
N ALA A 10 7.31 9.93 -9.55
CA ALA A 10 6.20 10.79 -9.90
C ALA A 10 5.56 10.37 -11.21
N ALA A 11 6.37 9.94 -12.17
CA ALA A 11 5.84 9.49 -13.44
C ALA A 11 4.94 8.27 -13.28
N VAL A 12 5.36 7.33 -12.45
CA VAL A 12 4.54 6.15 -12.17
C VAL A 12 3.24 6.57 -11.48
N GLY A 13 3.35 7.43 -10.48
CA GLY A 13 2.15 7.91 -9.80
C GLY A 13 1.24 8.70 -10.71
N ALA A 14 1.83 9.53 -11.57
CA ALA A 14 1.04 10.32 -12.49
C ALA A 14 0.30 9.44 -13.48
N ALA A 15 0.93 8.37 -13.95
CA ALA A 15 0.28 7.46 -14.86
C ALA A 15 -0.94 6.81 -14.22
N VAL A 16 -0.82 6.41 -12.96
CA VAL A 16 -1.93 5.81 -12.25
C VAL A 16 -3.06 6.82 -12.08
N VAL A 17 -2.73 8.03 -11.67
CA VAL A 17 -3.74 9.07 -11.48
C VAL A 17 -4.42 9.40 -12.79
N TYR A 18 -3.64 9.47 -13.86
CA TYR A 18 -4.19 9.78 -15.15
C TYR A 18 -5.16 8.70 -15.63
N ALA A 19 -4.81 7.45 -15.42
CA ALA A 19 -5.68 6.35 -15.79
C ALA A 19 -6.99 6.40 -15.01
N ILE A 20 -6.92 6.74 -13.74
CA ILE A 20 -8.13 6.86 -12.93
C ILE A 20 -9.02 7.98 -13.45
N ARG A 21 -8.43 9.07 -13.87
CA ARG A 21 -9.21 10.22 -14.32
C ARG A 21 -9.78 10.01 -15.71
N SER A 22 -9.05 9.36 -16.57
CA SER A 22 -9.48 9.21 -17.97
C SER A 22 -10.46 8.08 -18.15
N ALA A 23 -10.35 7.05 -17.36
CA ALA A 23 -11.30 5.94 -17.37
C ALA A 23 -12.02 5.96 -16.05
N SER A 24 -13.13 5.34 -15.93
CA SER A 24 -13.75 5.17 -14.63
C SER A 24 -12.70 4.68 -13.66
N LYS A 25 -12.94 4.89 -12.37
CA LYS A 25 -12.03 4.41 -11.37
C LYS A 25 -11.76 2.92 -11.58
N PRO A 26 -10.50 2.50 -11.55
CA PRO A 26 -10.21 1.07 -11.61
C PRO A 26 -10.80 0.38 -10.37
N PRO A 27 -11.11 -0.89 -10.46
CA PRO A 27 -11.60 -1.59 -9.28
C PRO A 27 -10.53 -1.67 -8.23
N LEU A 28 -10.96 -1.66 -6.99
CA LEU A 28 -10.04 -1.91 -5.87
C LEU A 28 -9.55 -3.34 -5.92
N LEU A 29 -8.33 -3.55 -5.46
CA LEU A 29 -7.85 -4.90 -5.24
C LEU A 29 -8.70 -5.55 -4.16
N ALA A 30 -8.86 -6.85 -4.26
CA ALA A 30 -9.48 -7.59 -3.16
C ALA A 30 -8.57 -7.45 -1.93
N PRO A 31 -9.13 -7.31 -0.72
CA PRO A 31 -8.29 -7.18 0.46
C PRO A 31 -7.29 -8.32 0.61
N GLU A 32 -7.68 -9.54 0.27
CA GLU A 32 -6.78 -10.67 0.37
C GLU A 32 -5.58 -10.53 -0.56
N LYS A 33 -5.81 -9.99 -1.74
CA LYS A 33 -4.71 -9.77 -2.67
C LYS A 33 -3.81 -8.65 -2.19
N ALA A 34 -4.39 -7.58 -1.68
CA ALA A 34 -3.60 -6.49 -1.12
C ALA A 34 -2.76 -6.98 0.06
N LEU A 35 -3.33 -7.83 0.89
CA LEU A 35 -2.59 -8.42 2.00
C LEU A 35 -1.44 -9.28 1.51
N ALA A 36 -1.66 -10.10 0.49
CA ALA A 36 -0.60 -10.93 -0.05
C ALA A 36 0.55 -10.08 -0.59
N MET A 37 0.22 -9.00 -1.28
CA MET A 37 1.25 -8.10 -1.80
C MET A 37 2.00 -7.41 -0.67
N ALA A 38 1.29 -6.99 0.38
CA ALA A 38 1.94 -6.37 1.52
C ALA A 38 2.87 -7.35 2.22
N LYS A 39 2.45 -8.58 2.41
CA LYS A 39 3.28 -9.59 3.05
C LYS A 39 4.54 -9.86 2.24
N ALA A 40 4.41 -9.92 0.94
CA ALA A 40 5.57 -10.12 0.08
C ALA A 40 6.55 -8.96 0.21
N ALA A 41 6.04 -7.74 0.25
CA ALA A 41 6.88 -6.56 0.40
C ALA A 41 7.54 -6.48 1.76
N LEU A 42 6.91 -7.05 2.79
CA LEU A 42 7.39 -6.96 4.15
C LEU A 42 8.22 -8.16 4.61
N GLY A 43 8.66 -8.98 3.68
CA GLY A 43 9.57 -10.07 4.02
C GLY A 43 9.04 -11.47 3.77
N GLY A 44 7.83 -11.57 3.28
CA GLY A 44 7.24 -12.85 2.94
C GLY A 44 6.81 -13.66 4.16
N SER A 45 6.26 -14.83 3.88
CA SER A 45 5.63 -15.63 4.91
C SER A 45 6.61 -16.21 5.93
N ARG A 46 7.90 -16.26 5.61
CA ARG A 46 8.89 -16.79 6.55
C ARG A 46 9.04 -15.91 7.77
N ALA A 47 8.98 -14.61 7.59
CA ALA A 47 9.19 -13.67 8.69
C ALA A 47 7.89 -13.31 9.39
N ILE A 48 6.76 -13.71 8.85
CA ILE A 48 5.45 -13.26 9.33
C ILE A 48 4.73 -14.44 9.97
N ARG A 49 4.43 -14.32 11.25
CA ARG A 49 3.72 -15.34 12.00
C ARG A 49 2.21 -15.25 11.83
N GLY A 50 1.72 -14.06 11.64
CA GLY A 50 0.31 -13.82 11.43
C GLY A 50 0.09 -12.51 10.73
N SER A 51 -1.10 -12.33 10.18
CA SER A 51 -1.42 -11.10 9.48
C SER A 51 -2.92 -10.89 9.48
N TRP A 52 -3.30 -9.64 9.27
CA TRP A 52 -4.70 -9.28 9.16
C TRP A 52 -4.82 -8.08 8.22
N ILE A 53 -6.03 -7.88 7.70
CA ILE A 53 -6.32 -6.70 6.89
C ILE A 53 -7.79 -6.35 7.08
N GLN A 54 -8.06 -5.07 7.16
CA GLN A 54 -9.44 -4.60 7.20
C GLN A 54 -9.99 -4.62 5.78
N SER A 55 -11.23 -5.07 5.64
CA SER A 55 -11.82 -5.19 4.31
C SER A 55 -12.36 -3.88 3.78
N ALA A 56 -12.56 -2.89 4.63
CA ALA A 56 -13.08 -1.59 4.20
C ALA A 56 -11.90 -0.66 3.90
N PRO A 57 -11.84 -0.07 2.71
CA PRO A 57 -10.78 0.88 2.41
C PRO A 57 -10.97 2.18 3.18
N GLU A 58 -9.87 2.88 3.43
CA GLU A 58 -9.84 4.13 4.16
C GLU A 58 -9.11 5.19 3.36
N ARG A 59 -9.39 6.43 3.67
CA ARG A 59 -8.60 7.53 3.17
C ARG A 59 -7.38 7.70 4.06
N TYR A 60 -6.26 7.99 3.44
CA TYR A 60 -5.02 8.21 4.19
C TYR A 60 -4.24 9.33 3.52
N GLU A 61 -3.87 10.32 4.29
CA GLU A 61 -3.10 11.45 3.77
C GLU A 61 -1.66 11.32 4.20
N LYS A 62 -0.77 11.51 3.24
CA LYS A 62 0.65 11.48 3.51
C LYS A 62 1.34 12.42 2.54
N ASP A 63 2.16 13.33 3.09
CA ASP A 63 2.96 14.26 2.30
C ASP A 63 2.11 15.07 1.32
N GLY A 64 0.94 15.49 1.75
CA GLY A 64 0.06 16.31 0.93
C GLY A 64 -0.74 15.53 -0.09
N LEU A 65 -0.60 14.22 -0.14
CA LEU A 65 -1.34 13.38 -1.07
C LEU A 65 -2.36 12.53 -0.31
N THR A 66 -3.48 12.30 -0.95
CA THR A 66 -4.55 11.48 -0.38
C THR A 66 -4.58 10.14 -1.11
N TYR A 67 -4.53 9.08 -0.33
CA TYR A 67 -4.56 7.72 -0.86
C TYR A 67 -5.80 7.00 -0.39
N THR A 68 -6.24 6.03 -1.17
CA THR A 68 -7.20 5.04 -0.71
C THR A 68 -6.40 3.80 -0.33
N VAL A 69 -6.50 3.39 0.91
CA VAL A 69 -5.64 2.33 1.44
C VAL A 69 -6.46 1.28 2.18
N TYR A 70 -5.90 0.09 2.25
CA TYR A 70 -6.33 -0.89 3.23
C TYR A 70 -5.34 -0.85 4.39
N ARG A 71 -5.87 -0.89 5.59
CA ARG A 71 -5.05 -0.96 6.79
C ARG A 71 -4.97 -2.40 7.24
N GLY A 72 -3.77 -2.85 7.55
CA GLY A 72 -3.57 -4.19 8.02
C GLY A 72 -2.40 -4.27 8.96
N GLY A 73 -2.04 -5.47 9.31
CA GLY A 73 -0.91 -5.68 10.19
C GLY A 73 -0.24 -7.00 9.96
N VAL A 74 1.02 -7.07 10.33
CA VAL A 74 1.79 -8.30 10.31
C VAL A 74 2.39 -8.51 11.69
N CYS A 75 2.32 -9.75 12.14
CA CYS A 75 2.90 -10.14 13.41
C CYS A 75 4.17 -10.91 13.13
N ARG A 76 5.26 -10.44 13.71
CA ARG A 76 6.55 -11.08 13.58
C ARG A 76 6.98 -11.62 14.92
N HIS A 77 8.11 -12.32 14.90
CA HIS A 77 8.63 -12.94 16.10
C HIS A 77 8.94 -11.93 17.21
N ASP A 78 9.49 -10.80 16.82
CA ASP A 78 9.98 -9.80 17.76
C ASP A 78 9.13 -8.56 17.84
N ARG A 79 8.20 -8.35 16.90
CA ARG A 79 7.37 -7.15 16.90
C ARG A 79 6.22 -7.28 15.92
N ASP A 80 5.24 -6.43 16.12
CA ASP A 80 4.11 -6.31 15.21
C ASP A 80 4.17 -4.97 14.53
N ASP A 81 3.80 -4.93 13.26
CA ASP A 81 3.75 -3.71 12.49
C ASP A 81 2.38 -3.53 11.88
N GLU A 82 1.94 -2.29 11.82
CA GLU A 82 0.75 -1.89 11.07
C GLU A 82 1.21 -1.35 9.73
N PHE A 83 0.46 -1.65 8.67
CA PHE A 83 0.79 -1.12 7.36
C PHE A 83 -0.44 -0.52 6.70
N PHE A 84 -0.17 0.39 5.78
CA PHE A 84 -1.19 0.99 4.93
C PHE A 84 -0.78 0.68 3.50
N VAL A 85 -1.61 -0.04 2.79
CA VAL A 85 -1.31 -0.48 1.43
C VAL A 85 -2.29 0.17 0.47
N ASN A 86 -1.77 0.68 -0.63
CA ASN A 86 -2.59 1.31 -1.64
C ASN A 86 -3.63 0.31 -2.15
N ALA A 87 -4.90 0.66 -2.02
CA ALA A 87 -5.99 -0.25 -2.33
C ALA A 87 -6.13 -0.52 -3.82
N TYR A 88 -5.52 0.30 -4.65
CA TYR A 88 -5.57 0.10 -6.10
C TYR A 88 -4.35 -0.63 -6.63
N THR A 89 -3.18 -0.35 -6.08
CA THR A 89 -1.92 -0.83 -6.66
C THR A 89 -1.23 -1.90 -5.81
N GLY A 90 -1.55 -1.97 -4.52
CA GLY A 90 -0.87 -2.89 -3.63
C GLY A 90 0.47 -2.38 -3.12
N ALA A 91 0.81 -1.14 -3.41
CA ALA A 91 2.06 -0.58 -2.93
C ALA A 91 1.94 -0.17 -1.46
N ILE A 92 2.99 -0.41 -0.70
CA ILE A 92 3.02 0.02 0.70
C ILE A 92 3.17 1.53 0.75
N ILE A 93 2.25 2.18 1.47
CA ILE A 93 2.30 3.62 1.65
C ILE A 93 3.02 3.97 2.94
N GLU A 94 2.74 3.21 3.99
CA GLU A 94 3.28 3.52 5.31
C GLU A 94 3.36 2.25 6.14
N ILE A 95 4.36 2.17 7.01
CA ILE A 95 4.50 1.08 7.98
C ILE A 95 4.76 1.73 9.33
N ARG A 96 4.07 1.27 10.34
CA ARG A 96 4.23 1.76 11.70
C ARG A 96 4.37 0.60 12.66
N PRO A 97 5.29 0.68 13.62
CA PRO A 97 5.32 -0.35 14.66
C PRO A 97 4.08 -0.24 15.54
N LEU A 98 3.59 -1.36 15.95
CA LEU A 98 2.45 -1.42 16.86
C LEU A 98 2.91 -1.47 18.32
#